data_5e78fd7c2713a6197d50d62e7fe33387
#
_entry.id   5e78fd7c2713a6197d50d62e7fe33387
#
_cell.length_a   1.000
_cell.length_b   1.000
_cell.length_c   1.000
_cell.angle_alpha   90.00
_cell.angle_beta   90.00
_cell.angle_gamma   90.00
#
_symmetry.space_group_name_H-M   'P 1'
#
loop_
_entity.id
_entity.type
_entity.pdbx_description
1 polymer ?
#
loop_
_entity_poly.entity_id
_entity_poly.type
_entity_poly.pdbx_seq_one_letter_code
_entity_poly.pdbx_strand_id
1 'polypeptide(L)'
;MSYKFILADNILPITPNEIRITINNKNKTIDIINLGEANILKMPGLSTIEFKFVAPAFKYPYVTNYQPQIFYYDLLEKLKVGQKPFIFSILRQMPTGRYTYPSSFNVSLEDYSIVETTDEGFDVVFSVKLKQYKEFTTQRIQIKESTEGKKTVEKKQPRETTKEPEKTYTVKKGDTLWNIAKKELGNGSRYKEIAELNNIANPNKIYPGQVFRLP
;
A
#
# COMPACT_ATOMS: atom_id res chain seq x y z
N MET A 1 -3.93 28.02 -10.36
CA MET A 1 -3.31 26.73 -9.95
C MET A 1 -4.06 26.23 -8.73
N SER A 2 -4.46 24.96 -8.75
CA SER A 2 -5.16 24.33 -7.63
C SER A 2 -4.38 23.10 -7.18
N TYR A 3 -4.10 23.03 -5.89
CA TYR A 3 -3.54 21.86 -5.26
C TYR A 3 -4.65 21.16 -4.45
N LYS A 4 -4.73 19.85 -4.54
CA LYS A 4 -5.60 19.05 -3.67
C LYS A 4 -4.73 18.00 -2.98
N PHE A 5 -4.81 17.95 -1.67
CA PHE A 5 -4.16 16.97 -0.83
C PHE A 5 -5.21 15.97 -0.37
N ILE A 6 -4.94 14.69 -0.57
CA ILE A 6 -5.83 13.59 -0.22
C ILE A 6 -5.13 12.72 0.80
N LEU A 7 -5.67 12.66 2.01
CA LEU A 7 -5.17 11.88 3.13
C LEU A 7 -6.14 10.73 3.41
N ALA A 8 -5.72 9.48 3.16
CA ALA A 8 -6.56 8.30 3.35
C ALA A 8 -7.97 8.48 2.73
N ASP A 9 -8.01 8.81 1.43
CA ASP A 9 -9.19 9.07 0.61
C ASP A 9 -10.01 10.34 0.98
N ASN A 10 -9.54 11.12 1.95
CA ASN A 10 -10.17 12.36 2.35
C ASN A 10 -9.42 13.58 1.80
N ILE A 11 -10.13 14.45 1.07
CA ILE A 11 -9.58 15.71 0.58
C ILE A 11 -9.46 16.68 1.76
N LEU A 12 -8.27 17.27 1.95
CA LEU A 12 -8.08 18.28 3.00
C LEU A 12 -8.88 19.54 2.70
N PRO A 13 -9.46 20.20 3.72
CA PRO A 13 -10.39 21.33 3.55
C PRO A 13 -9.70 22.58 3.03
N ILE A 14 -8.50 22.83 3.52
CA ILE A 14 -7.62 23.91 3.11
C ILE A 14 -6.29 23.31 2.67
N THR A 15 -5.84 23.73 1.51
CA THR A 15 -4.56 23.27 0.94
C THR A 15 -3.41 23.70 1.84
N PRO A 16 -2.52 22.78 2.28
CA PRO A 16 -1.29 23.12 2.98
C PRO A 16 -0.45 24.13 2.21
N ASN A 17 0.09 25.12 2.91
CA ASN A 17 0.98 26.14 2.33
C ASN A 17 2.34 25.54 1.95
N GLU A 18 2.80 24.57 2.73
CA GLU A 18 4.09 23.90 2.54
C GLU A 18 3.94 22.39 2.74
N ILE A 19 4.66 21.65 1.92
CA ILE A 19 4.90 20.23 2.14
C ILE A 19 6.39 19.96 2.02
N ARG A 20 6.94 19.27 2.99
CA ARG A 20 8.34 18.89 3.00
C ARG A 20 8.46 17.37 2.82
N ILE A 21 9.12 16.97 1.75
CA ILE A 21 9.40 15.56 1.47
C ILE A 21 10.91 15.36 1.63
N THR A 22 11.29 14.64 2.68
CA THR A 22 12.69 14.35 2.99
C THR A 22 13.03 12.93 2.59
N ILE A 23 14.01 12.79 1.69
CA ILE A 23 14.52 11.50 1.24
C ILE A 23 15.80 11.23 2.05
N ASN A 24 15.69 10.29 3.00
CA ASN A 24 16.80 9.98 3.89
C ASN A 24 17.82 9.07 3.18
N ASN A 25 19.08 9.40 3.32
CA ASN A 25 20.18 8.57 2.85
C ASN A 25 20.74 7.72 4.02
N LYS A 26 21.21 6.51 3.72
CA LYS A 26 21.84 5.61 4.70
C LYS A 26 23.29 5.32 4.36
N ASN A 27 23.93 6.20 3.57
CA ASN A 27 25.35 6.08 3.28
C ASN A 27 26.19 6.10 4.56
N LYS A 28 27.33 5.46 4.53
CA LYS A 28 28.28 5.42 5.64
C LYS A 28 29.65 5.84 5.14
N THR A 29 30.20 6.88 5.74
CA THR A 29 31.58 7.28 5.53
C THR A 29 32.50 6.44 6.43
N ILE A 30 33.60 5.94 5.89
CA ILE A 30 34.65 5.24 6.60
C ILE A 30 36.02 5.85 6.26
N ASP A 31 36.89 5.91 7.24
CA ASP A 31 38.27 6.30 7.04
C ASP A 31 39.11 5.08 6.66
N ILE A 32 39.83 5.18 5.55
CA ILE A 32 40.74 4.14 5.07
C ILE A 32 42.18 4.63 5.28
N ILE A 33 42.95 3.85 5.96
CA ILE A 33 44.36 4.17 6.23
C ILE A 33 45.09 4.39 4.88
N ASN A 34 45.79 5.53 4.76
CA ASN A 34 46.54 5.98 3.58
C ASN A 34 45.71 6.33 2.34
N LEU A 35 44.37 6.23 2.37
CA LEU A 35 43.48 6.58 1.25
C LEU A 35 42.53 7.74 1.57
N GLY A 36 42.37 8.07 2.87
CA GLY A 36 41.40 9.08 3.32
C GLY A 36 40.00 8.54 3.48
N GLU A 37 39.00 9.42 3.37
CA GLU A 37 37.59 9.07 3.55
C GLU A 37 37.00 8.38 2.32
N ALA A 38 36.27 7.30 2.54
CA ALA A 38 35.47 6.63 1.51
C ALA A 38 34.00 6.60 1.88
N ASN A 39 33.11 6.98 0.93
CA ASN A 39 31.68 6.97 1.13
C ASN A 39 31.06 5.68 0.57
N ILE A 40 30.59 4.81 1.46
CA ILE A 40 29.87 3.60 1.09
C ILE A 40 28.42 3.95 0.78
N LEU A 41 28.05 3.84 -0.49
CA LEU A 41 26.71 4.08 -0.96
C LEU A 41 25.78 2.94 -0.53
N LYS A 42 24.67 3.27 0.14
CA LYS A 42 23.64 2.33 0.55
C LYS A 42 22.30 2.72 -0.08
N MET A 43 21.39 1.77 -0.12
CA MET A 43 20.01 2.04 -0.54
C MET A 43 19.41 3.15 0.33
N PRO A 44 18.65 4.08 -0.28
CA PRO A 44 17.99 5.16 0.46
C PRO A 44 17.04 4.61 1.50
N GLY A 45 16.93 5.32 2.61
CA GLY A 45 15.96 5.03 3.66
C GLY A 45 14.53 5.35 3.23
N LEU A 46 13.60 5.17 4.15
CA LEU A 46 12.21 5.56 3.93
C LEU A 46 12.10 7.09 3.93
N SER A 47 11.34 7.62 2.98
CA SER A 47 11.06 9.04 2.89
C SER A 47 10.10 9.48 3.99
N THR A 48 10.30 10.69 4.49
CA THR A 48 9.42 11.34 5.47
C THR A 48 8.70 12.48 4.78
N ILE A 49 7.41 12.63 5.04
CA ILE A 49 6.55 13.68 4.49
C ILE A 49 5.96 14.45 5.66
N GLU A 50 6.18 15.76 5.70
CA GLU A 50 5.70 16.65 6.76
C GLU A 50 4.91 17.80 6.13
N PHE A 51 3.74 18.07 6.69
CA PHE A 51 2.92 19.22 6.29
C PHE A 51 2.00 19.65 7.43
N LYS A 52 1.49 20.87 7.32
CA LYS A 52 0.47 21.42 8.23
C LYS A 52 -0.77 21.74 7.44
N PHE A 53 -1.93 21.43 7.96
CA PHE A 53 -3.20 21.84 7.38
C PHE A 53 -4.12 22.43 8.44
N VAL A 54 -5.01 23.30 8.00
CA VAL A 54 -5.97 23.99 8.86
C VAL A 54 -7.33 23.30 8.70
N ALA A 55 -7.93 22.93 9.82
CA ALA A 55 -9.33 22.49 9.88
C ALA A 55 -10.20 23.69 10.28
N PRO A 56 -11.03 24.23 9.37
CA PRO A 56 -11.80 25.42 9.63
C PRO A 56 -12.95 25.13 10.60
N ALA A 57 -13.19 26.07 11.53
CA ALA A 57 -14.33 26.00 12.45
C ALA A 57 -15.66 26.17 11.73
N PHE A 58 -15.67 26.95 10.64
CA PHE A 58 -16.87 27.27 9.87
C PHE A 58 -16.65 26.97 8.38
N LYS A 59 -17.75 26.83 7.66
CA LYS A 59 -17.71 26.68 6.20
C LYS A 59 -17.43 28.03 5.54
N TYR A 60 -16.15 28.34 5.35
CA TYR A 60 -15.77 29.55 4.60
C TYR A 60 -16.02 29.40 3.08
N PRO A 61 -16.24 30.49 2.33
CA PRO A 61 -16.51 30.43 0.89
C PRO A 61 -15.43 29.76 0.04
N TYR A 62 -14.18 29.77 0.51
CA TYR A 62 -13.02 29.19 -0.17
C TYR A 62 -12.79 27.71 0.18
N VAL A 63 -13.51 27.15 1.15
CA VAL A 63 -13.39 25.75 1.55
C VAL A 63 -14.28 24.89 0.65
N THR A 64 -13.65 24.05 -0.16
CA THR A 64 -14.36 23.19 -1.12
C THR A 64 -14.91 21.91 -0.50
N ASN A 65 -14.23 21.37 0.52
CA ASN A 65 -14.61 20.11 1.19
C ASN A 65 -14.63 20.33 2.70
N TYR A 66 -15.67 21.04 3.16
CA TYR A 66 -15.85 21.29 4.59
C TYR A 66 -16.25 20.02 5.33
N GLN A 67 -15.50 19.72 6.39
CA GLN A 67 -15.83 18.74 7.41
C GLN A 67 -15.63 19.39 8.78
N PRO A 68 -16.44 19.04 9.79
CA PRO A 68 -16.23 19.53 11.15
C PRO A 68 -14.84 19.16 11.67
N GLN A 69 -14.27 19.98 12.53
CA GLN A 69 -12.93 19.74 13.10
C GLN A 69 -12.79 18.35 13.75
N ILE A 70 -13.84 17.91 14.46
CA ILE A 70 -13.89 16.58 15.11
C ILE A 70 -13.62 15.44 14.13
N PHE A 71 -14.05 15.59 12.86
CA PHE A 71 -13.79 14.59 11.83
C PHE A 71 -12.27 14.35 11.63
N TYR A 72 -11.45 15.40 11.69
CA TYR A 72 -10.01 15.28 11.50
C TYR A 72 -9.31 14.73 12.74
N TYR A 73 -9.82 15.01 13.94
CA TYR A 73 -9.39 14.35 15.17
C TYR A 73 -9.60 12.85 15.08
N ASP A 74 -10.83 12.42 14.79
CA ASP A 74 -11.20 10.99 14.68
C ASP A 74 -10.42 10.29 13.55
N LEU A 75 -10.25 10.96 12.42
CA LEU A 75 -9.49 10.43 11.28
C LEU A 75 -8.04 10.15 11.65
N LEU A 76 -7.35 11.13 12.24
CA LEU A 76 -5.94 10.99 12.62
C LEU A 76 -5.76 9.97 13.74
N GLU A 77 -6.65 9.97 14.73
CA GLU A 77 -6.64 8.95 15.80
C GLU A 77 -6.84 7.54 15.23
N LYS A 78 -7.83 7.37 14.34
CA LYS A 78 -8.09 6.09 13.67
C LYS A 78 -6.88 5.61 12.86
N LEU A 79 -6.22 6.51 12.14
CA LEU A 79 -5.01 6.17 11.37
C LEU A 79 -3.85 5.81 12.29
N LYS A 80 -3.69 6.50 13.43
CA LYS A 80 -2.62 6.23 14.41
C LYS A 80 -2.83 4.90 15.12
N VAL A 81 -4.03 4.65 15.62
CA VAL A 81 -4.37 3.41 16.34
C VAL A 81 -4.43 2.22 15.37
N GLY A 82 -4.97 2.42 14.19
CA GLY A 82 -5.13 1.36 13.19
C GLY A 82 -3.83 0.79 12.64
N GLN A 83 -2.72 1.53 12.72
CA GLN A 83 -1.36 1.13 12.29
C GLN A 83 -1.32 0.51 10.88
N LYS A 84 -2.23 0.91 10.02
CA LYS A 84 -2.32 0.42 8.63
C LYS A 84 -1.75 1.46 7.68
N PRO A 85 -1.01 1.03 6.64
CA PRO A 85 -0.59 1.93 5.60
C PRO A 85 -1.81 2.42 4.79
N PHE A 86 -1.70 3.62 4.28
CA PHE A 86 -2.70 4.25 3.45
C PHE A 86 -2.06 5.09 2.34
N ILE A 87 -2.87 5.52 1.38
CA ILE A 87 -2.39 6.35 0.27
C ILE A 87 -2.53 7.82 0.63
N PHE A 88 -1.43 8.56 0.49
CA PHE A 88 -1.39 10.00 0.51
C PHE A 88 -1.12 10.51 -0.90
N SER A 89 -2.00 11.36 -1.44
CA SER A 89 -1.91 11.85 -2.82
C SER A 89 -1.93 13.37 -2.89
N ILE A 90 -1.13 13.90 -3.80
CA ILE A 90 -1.08 15.32 -4.13
C ILE A 90 -1.46 15.48 -5.60
N LEU A 91 -2.59 16.11 -5.85
CA LEU A 91 -3.05 16.46 -7.18
C LEU A 91 -2.73 17.94 -7.46
N ARG A 92 -2.05 18.20 -8.57
CA ARG A 92 -1.65 19.54 -9.00
C ARG A 92 -2.35 19.85 -10.32
N GLN A 93 -3.28 20.79 -10.28
CA GLN A 93 -4.04 21.22 -11.44
C GLN A 93 -3.55 22.56 -11.95
N MET A 94 -3.20 22.63 -13.23
CA MET A 94 -2.86 23.87 -13.91
C MET A 94 -4.10 24.73 -14.19
N PRO A 95 -3.95 26.05 -14.45
CA PRO A 95 -5.05 26.92 -14.86
C PRO A 95 -5.76 26.43 -16.14
N THR A 96 -5.06 25.69 -17.00
CA THR A 96 -5.59 25.06 -18.22
C THR A 96 -6.50 23.86 -17.96
N GLY A 97 -6.72 23.48 -16.68
CA GLY A 97 -7.48 22.28 -16.31
C GLY A 97 -6.68 20.97 -16.34
N ARG A 98 -5.49 20.96 -16.96
CA ARG A 98 -4.63 19.76 -17.01
C ARG A 98 -4.01 19.51 -15.64
N TYR A 99 -3.96 18.24 -15.27
CA TYR A 99 -3.15 17.81 -14.14
C TYR A 99 -1.67 17.68 -14.57
N THR A 100 -0.77 18.19 -13.72
CA THR A 100 0.66 17.88 -13.85
C THR A 100 0.88 16.44 -13.39
N TYR A 101 2.05 16.08 -12.93
CA TYR A 101 2.28 14.73 -12.40
C TYR A 101 1.56 14.54 -11.05
N PRO A 102 0.69 13.54 -10.89
CA PRO A 102 0.17 13.15 -9.59
C PRO A 102 1.28 12.51 -8.75
N SER A 103 1.36 12.87 -7.48
CA SER A 103 2.28 12.21 -6.54
C SER A 103 1.45 11.43 -5.54
N SER A 104 1.57 10.10 -5.58
CA SER A 104 0.92 9.21 -4.63
C SER A 104 1.97 8.43 -3.87
N PHE A 105 1.81 8.36 -2.56
CA PHE A 105 2.74 7.71 -1.64
C PHE A 105 1.98 6.72 -0.78
N ASN A 106 2.47 5.49 -0.68
CA ASN A 106 2.01 4.55 0.33
C ASN A 106 2.75 4.89 1.63
N VAL A 107 1.99 5.30 2.65
CA VAL A 107 2.54 5.88 3.89
C VAL A 107 1.85 5.32 5.13
N SER A 108 2.51 5.45 6.26
CA SER A 108 1.93 5.30 7.59
C SER A 108 1.97 6.64 8.32
N LEU A 109 1.04 6.86 9.23
CA LEU A 109 1.06 8.01 10.13
C LEU A 109 2.11 7.76 11.22
N GLU A 110 3.21 8.53 11.17
CA GLU A 110 4.28 8.44 12.18
C GLU A 110 3.90 9.22 13.42
N ASP A 111 3.54 10.50 13.20
CA ASP A 111 3.19 11.40 14.28
C ASP A 111 2.25 12.51 13.81
N TYR A 112 1.51 13.10 14.74
CA TYR A 112 0.75 14.30 14.49
C TYR A 112 0.65 15.14 15.76
N SER A 113 0.52 16.44 15.61
CA SER A 113 0.25 17.39 16.70
C SER A 113 -0.85 18.34 16.30
N ILE A 114 -1.55 18.83 17.30
CA ILE A 114 -2.67 19.74 17.16
C ILE A 114 -2.28 21.03 17.86
N VAL A 115 -2.47 22.12 17.16
CA VAL A 115 -2.13 23.47 17.67
C VAL A 115 -3.37 24.33 17.51
N GLU A 116 -3.81 24.88 18.62
CA GLU A 116 -4.87 25.87 18.71
C GLU A 116 -4.25 27.17 19.19
N THR A 117 -4.40 28.24 18.44
CA THR A 117 -3.86 29.55 18.78
C THR A 117 -4.92 30.62 18.63
N THR A 118 -4.87 31.65 19.44
CA THR A 118 -5.78 32.80 19.34
C THR A 118 -5.63 33.58 18.03
N ASP A 119 -4.47 33.50 17.40
CA ASP A 119 -4.17 34.14 16.13
C ASP A 119 -4.94 33.52 14.95
N GLU A 120 -5.18 32.21 15.00
CA GLU A 120 -5.98 31.45 14.01
C GLU A 120 -7.49 31.48 14.34
N GLY A 121 -7.88 32.19 15.38
CA GLY A 121 -9.27 32.27 15.83
C GLY A 121 -9.80 30.95 16.37
N PHE A 122 -10.86 30.41 15.74
CA PHE A 122 -11.44 29.11 16.10
C PHE A 122 -10.95 27.97 15.21
N ASP A 123 -10.06 28.24 14.25
CA ASP A 123 -9.53 27.24 13.36
C ASP A 123 -8.41 26.43 14.04
N VAL A 124 -8.31 25.16 13.72
CA VAL A 124 -7.34 24.23 14.34
C VAL A 124 -6.29 23.85 13.32
N VAL A 125 -5.02 23.95 13.71
CA VAL A 125 -3.88 23.56 12.87
C VAL A 125 -3.40 22.17 13.24
N PHE A 126 -3.42 21.27 12.28
CA PHE A 126 -2.88 19.92 12.39
C PHE A 126 -1.51 19.85 11.72
N SER A 127 -0.49 19.46 12.47
CA SER A 127 0.84 19.13 11.94
C SER A 127 0.92 17.62 11.80
N VAL A 128 1.19 17.15 10.58
CA VAL A 128 1.18 15.72 10.26
C VAL A 128 2.54 15.30 9.74
N LYS A 129 3.03 14.18 10.28
CA LYS A 129 4.26 13.53 9.86
C LYS A 129 3.96 12.13 9.39
N LEU A 130 4.20 11.89 8.10
CA LEU A 130 4.00 10.60 7.45
C LEU A 130 5.37 9.99 7.11
N LYS A 131 5.42 8.66 7.14
CA LYS A 131 6.60 7.92 6.71
C LYS A 131 6.24 6.96 5.59
N GLN A 132 7.06 6.92 4.57
CA GLN A 132 6.89 5.99 3.47
C GLN A 132 6.80 4.56 4.00
N TYR A 133 5.77 3.84 3.56
CA TYR A 133 5.63 2.42 3.82
C TYR A 133 6.05 1.63 2.59
N LYS A 134 6.92 0.64 2.80
CA LYS A 134 7.29 -0.36 1.79
C LYS A 134 6.90 -1.72 2.32
N GLU A 135 6.13 -2.44 1.55
CA GLU A 135 5.82 -3.82 1.90
C GLU A 135 7.11 -4.64 1.98
N PHE A 136 7.20 -5.43 3.00
CA PHE A 136 8.33 -6.36 3.17
C PHE A 136 7.78 -7.76 3.40
N THR A 137 8.33 -8.70 2.66
CA THR A 137 8.06 -10.12 2.84
C THR A 137 9.29 -10.80 3.41
N THR A 138 9.10 -11.60 4.45
CA THR A 138 10.18 -12.44 4.98
C THR A 138 10.48 -13.56 3.99
N GLN A 139 11.68 -13.58 3.44
CA GLN A 139 12.15 -14.69 2.62
C GLN A 139 12.47 -15.88 3.54
N ARG A 140 11.75 -16.98 3.39
CA ARG A 140 12.13 -18.26 4.03
C ARG A 140 13.29 -18.86 3.25
N ILE A 141 14.44 -18.97 3.88
CA ILE A 141 15.60 -19.70 3.34
C ILE A 141 15.42 -21.16 3.78
N GLN A 142 15.22 -22.05 2.84
CA GLN A 142 15.31 -23.49 3.10
C GLN A 142 16.73 -23.93 2.79
N ILE A 143 17.44 -24.39 3.80
CA ILE A 143 18.75 -25.04 3.65
C ILE A 143 18.45 -26.49 3.31
N LYS A 144 18.71 -26.91 2.07
CA LYS A 144 18.72 -28.32 1.70
C LYS A 144 20.13 -28.85 1.93
N GLU A 145 20.26 -29.81 2.81
CA GLU A 145 21.47 -30.62 2.90
C GLU A 145 21.44 -31.62 1.77
N SER A 146 22.34 -31.49 0.82
CA SER A 146 22.58 -32.57 -0.16
C SER A 146 23.43 -33.64 0.48
N THR A 147 23.23 -34.89 0.07
CA THR A 147 23.91 -36.09 0.56
C THR A 147 25.44 -36.05 0.37
N GLU A 148 25.99 -35.04 -0.28
CA GLU A 148 27.42 -34.82 -0.53
C GLU A 148 28.08 -33.70 0.32
N GLY A 149 27.43 -33.27 1.41
CA GLY A 149 28.06 -32.31 2.35
C GLY A 149 28.22 -30.88 1.86
N LYS A 150 27.75 -30.51 0.66
CA LYS A 150 27.73 -29.13 0.16
C LYS A 150 26.41 -28.46 0.48
N LYS A 151 26.43 -27.45 1.36
CA LYS A 151 25.27 -26.61 1.66
C LYS A 151 25.05 -25.62 0.52
N THR A 152 24.08 -25.88 -0.32
CA THR A 152 23.64 -24.91 -1.34
C THR A 152 22.47 -24.10 -0.80
N VAL A 153 22.64 -22.77 -0.82
CA VAL A 153 21.58 -21.83 -0.41
C VAL A 153 20.77 -21.49 -1.66
N GLU A 154 19.63 -22.14 -1.83
CA GLU A 154 18.68 -21.71 -2.85
C GLU A 154 17.78 -20.59 -2.29
N LYS A 155 17.89 -19.39 -2.85
CA LYS A 155 16.90 -18.32 -2.66
C LYS A 155 15.64 -18.73 -3.41
N LYS A 156 14.66 -19.30 -2.71
CA LYS A 156 13.31 -19.34 -3.27
C LYS A 156 12.78 -17.93 -3.35
N GLN A 157 12.34 -17.50 -4.53
CA GLN A 157 11.54 -16.30 -4.68
C GLN A 157 10.40 -16.35 -3.65
N PRO A 158 10.01 -15.21 -3.05
CA PRO A 158 8.86 -15.16 -2.17
C PRO A 158 7.69 -15.80 -2.93
N ARG A 159 7.04 -16.78 -2.32
CA ARG A 159 5.76 -17.24 -2.82
C ARG A 159 4.90 -15.98 -2.90
N GLU A 160 4.47 -15.61 -4.12
CA GLU A 160 3.48 -14.55 -4.28
C GLU A 160 2.39 -14.83 -3.24
N THR A 161 2.21 -13.87 -2.34
CA THR A 161 1.14 -13.90 -1.35
C THR A 161 -0.12 -14.26 -2.10
N THR A 162 -0.69 -15.36 -1.70
CA THR A 162 -1.97 -15.94 -2.11
C THR A 162 -2.65 -15.07 -3.18
N LYS A 163 -2.45 -15.43 -4.47
CA LYS A 163 -3.43 -15.01 -5.48
C LYS A 163 -4.78 -15.35 -4.87
N GLU A 164 -5.61 -14.37 -4.66
CA GLU A 164 -7.04 -14.66 -4.44
C GLU A 164 -7.41 -15.66 -5.54
N PRO A 165 -8.04 -16.79 -5.19
CA PRO A 165 -8.36 -17.81 -6.19
C PRO A 165 -9.10 -17.10 -7.32
N GLU A 166 -8.65 -17.29 -8.56
CA GLU A 166 -9.33 -16.68 -9.71
C GLU A 166 -10.79 -17.08 -9.62
N LYS A 167 -11.67 -16.11 -9.48
CA LYS A 167 -13.11 -16.35 -9.31
C LYS A 167 -13.74 -17.16 -10.45
N THR A 168 -13.03 -17.37 -11.53
CA THR A 168 -13.45 -18.16 -12.69
C THR A 168 -12.27 -18.90 -13.32
N TYR A 169 -12.51 -20.12 -13.80
CA TYR A 169 -11.55 -20.96 -14.52
C TYR A 169 -12.16 -21.45 -15.83
N THR A 170 -11.46 -21.33 -16.94
CA THR A 170 -11.88 -21.87 -18.23
C THR A 170 -11.22 -23.24 -18.46
N VAL A 171 -12.04 -24.26 -18.63
CA VAL A 171 -11.62 -25.67 -18.82
C VAL A 171 -10.78 -25.79 -20.09
N LYS A 172 -9.62 -26.41 -19.96
CA LYS A 172 -8.71 -26.74 -21.07
C LYS A 172 -8.83 -28.20 -21.46
N LYS A 173 -8.37 -28.54 -22.67
CA LYS A 173 -8.36 -29.94 -23.13
C LYS A 173 -7.50 -30.81 -22.20
N GLY A 174 -8.10 -31.85 -21.63
CA GLY A 174 -7.45 -32.77 -20.70
C GLY A 174 -7.63 -32.45 -19.21
N ASP A 175 -8.35 -31.37 -18.90
CA ASP A 175 -8.66 -31.04 -17.51
C ASP A 175 -9.73 -31.95 -16.93
N THR A 176 -9.63 -32.16 -15.62
CA THR A 176 -10.66 -32.80 -14.79
C THR A 176 -10.99 -31.87 -13.63
N LEU A 177 -12.21 -31.91 -13.11
CA LEU A 177 -12.60 -31.08 -11.94
C LEU A 177 -11.67 -31.31 -10.75
N TRP A 178 -11.14 -32.51 -10.57
CA TRP A 178 -10.19 -32.86 -9.52
C TRP A 178 -8.86 -32.11 -9.70
N ASN A 179 -8.32 -32.10 -10.96
CA ASN A 179 -7.08 -31.41 -11.30
C ASN A 179 -7.25 -29.88 -11.18
N ILE A 180 -8.40 -29.35 -11.59
CA ILE A 180 -8.73 -27.93 -11.44
C ILE A 180 -8.80 -27.55 -9.96
N ALA A 181 -9.50 -28.34 -9.13
CA ALA A 181 -9.58 -28.11 -7.69
C ALA A 181 -8.20 -28.21 -7.01
N LYS A 182 -7.38 -29.17 -7.42
CA LYS A 182 -6.02 -29.32 -6.89
C LYS A 182 -5.13 -28.12 -7.25
N LYS A 183 -5.25 -27.61 -8.47
CA LYS A 183 -4.44 -26.50 -8.99
C LYS A 183 -4.86 -25.16 -8.40
N GLU A 184 -6.16 -24.87 -8.40
CA GLU A 184 -6.69 -23.55 -8.06
C GLU A 184 -7.03 -23.42 -6.57
N LEU A 185 -7.49 -24.50 -5.92
CA LEU A 185 -7.88 -24.51 -4.51
C LEU A 185 -6.86 -25.25 -3.60
N GLY A 186 -5.78 -25.77 -4.19
CA GLY A 186 -4.73 -26.49 -3.46
C GLY A 186 -5.12 -27.92 -3.01
N ASN A 187 -6.38 -28.31 -3.16
CA ASN A 187 -6.89 -29.61 -2.75
C ASN A 187 -7.88 -30.20 -3.77
N GLY A 188 -7.50 -31.35 -4.36
CA GLY A 188 -8.31 -32.00 -5.39
C GLY A 188 -9.66 -32.53 -4.88
N SER A 189 -9.80 -32.89 -3.60
CA SER A 189 -11.08 -33.36 -3.03
C SER A 189 -12.17 -32.28 -2.99
N ARG A 190 -11.81 -31.01 -3.11
CA ARG A 190 -12.76 -29.91 -3.21
C ARG A 190 -13.45 -29.79 -4.58
N TYR A 191 -13.23 -30.72 -5.51
CA TYR A 191 -13.92 -30.71 -6.81
C TYR A 191 -15.45 -30.74 -6.68
N LYS A 192 -15.97 -31.28 -5.58
CA LYS A 192 -17.40 -31.33 -5.30
C LYS A 192 -17.97 -29.91 -5.09
N GLU A 193 -17.22 -29.03 -4.40
CA GLU A 193 -17.62 -27.63 -4.19
C GLU A 193 -17.71 -26.88 -5.52
N ILE A 194 -16.77 -27.12 -6.45
CA ILE A 194 -16.83 -26.53 -7.80
C ILE A 194 -18.04 -27.07 -8.56
N ALA A 195 -18.33 -28.37 -8.46
CA ALA A 195 -19.47 -28.99 -9.13
C ALA A 195 -20.81 -28.42 -8.62
N GLU A 196 -20.97 -28.28 -7.32
CA GLU A 196 -22.17 -27.70 -6.68
C GLU A 196 -22.33 -26.22 -7.04
N LEU A 197 -21.25 -25.43 -6.95
CA LEU A 197 -21.29 -23.99 -7.25
C LEU A 197 -21.67 -23.68 -8.71
N ASN A 198 -21.36 -24.63 -9.63
CA ASN A 198 -21.62 -24.48 -11.05
C ASN A 198 -22.77 -25.38 -11.55
N ASN A 199 -23.54 -26.00 -10.66
CA ASN A 199 -24.66 -26.90 -10.97
C ASN A 199 -24.27 -28.02 -11.97
N ILE A 200 -23.08 -28.63 -11.79
CA ILE A 200 -22.58 -29.69 -12.65
C ILE A 200 -23.14 -31.04 -12.18
N ALA A 201 -24.10 -31.58 -12.92
CA ALA A 201 -24.75 -32.85 -12.57
C ALA A 201 -23.79 -34.06 -12.59
N ASN A 202 -22.79 -34.05 -13.48
CA ASN A 202 -21.79 -35.10 -13.55
C ASN A 202 -20.38 -34.53 -13.58
N PRO A 203 -19.63 -34.57 -12.47
CA PRO A 203 -18.27 -34.07 -12.36
C PRO A 203 -17.24 -34.69 -13.33
N ASN A 204 -17.54 -35.84 -13.87
CA ASN A 204 -16.65 -36.52 -14.83
C ASN A 204 -16.91 -36.09 -16.28
N LYS A 205 -17.95 -35.29 -16.52
CA LYS A 205 -18.35 -34.89 -17.86
C LYS A 205 -18.25 -33.35 -18.02
N ILE A 206 -17.03 -32.88 -18.19
CA ILE A 206 -16.71 -31.49 -18.45
C ILE A 206 -16.08 -31.35 -19.84
N TYR A 207 -16.27 -30.21 -20.50
CA TYR A 207 -15.80 -29.97 -21.85
C TYR A 207 -14.86 -28.74 -21.89
N PRO A 208 -13.82 -28.79 -22.74
CA PRO A 208 -12.98 -27.62 -22.97
C PRO A 208 -13.79 -26.40 -23.39
N GLY A 209 -13.46 -25.23 -22.83
CA GLY A 209 -14.16 -23.96 -23.07
C GLY A 209 -15.28 -23.66 -22.06
N GLN A 210 -15.66 -24.58 -21.19
CA GLN A 210 -16.57 -24.28 -20.09
C GLN A 210 -15.89 -23.37 -19.06
N VAL A 211 -16.65 -22.40 -18.52
CA VAL A 211 -16.15 -21.49 -17.48
C VAL A 211 -16.79 -21.84 -16.14
N PHE A 212 -15.97 -22.18 -15.16
CA PHE A 212 -16.43 -22.50 -13.81
C PHE A 212 -16.11 -21.40 -12.84
N ARG A 213 -17.05 -21.10 -11.94
CA ARG A 213 -16.81 -20.27 -10.77
C ARG A 213 -16.08 -21.11 -9.72
N LEU A 214 -15.05 -20.53 -9.14
CA LEU A 214 -14.30 -21.14 -8.05
C LEU A 214 -14.81 -20.62 -6.71
N PRO A 215 -14.91 -21.47 -5.67
CA PRO A 215 -15.33 -21.07 -4.33
C PRO A 215 -14.26 -20.26 -3.60
#